data_7b03387c4227b65c14a29335f49698a1
#
_entry.id   7b03387c4227b65c14a29335f49698a1
#
_cell.length_a   1.000
_cell.length_b   1.000
_cell.length_c   1.000
_cell.angle_alpha   90.00
_cell.angle_beta   90.00
_cell.angle_gamma   90.00
#
_symmetry.space_group_name_H-M   'P 1'
#
loop_
_entity.id
_entity.type
_entity.pdbx_description
1 polymer ?
#
loop_
_entity_poly.entity_id
_entity_poly.type
_entity_poly.pdbx_seq_one_letter_code
_entity_poly.pdbx_strand_id
1 'polypeptide(L)'
;MIYTLSGPQHIDTTIQLPPSKSISNRALIIQALANGNLVPRHLSDCDDTKVIVEALKTRSETIDIKAAGTAMRFLAAYLSVREGEHVLTGTDRMKQRPIGVLVDALRYLGADIQYEGEVGYPPLRIKGHPLAGGFIEIPGNVSSQFISALLLIGPMLEKGLELKLTDEIISRPYIDLTLCMMRDFGAIADWTDVDTIRVAAKAYSARDYYIESDWTASSYWYEIMALADDSEAVVRLEGLMDGSKQGDSVVKYIFSLLGIKTSFKTTAPGVPNIVTLHRHKCLLPRLEYDFTGSPDLAQTVVVTCVNMNIKFHFKGLSTLRIKETDRIEALKTELRKLGFVLQSVGDDELLWDGERCQPSDEPIKTYEDHRMALAFAPVALKRQGLQINNPEVVSKSYPDYWKDLQTAGFTL
;
A
#
# COMPACT_ATOMS: atom_id res chain seq x y z
N MET A 1 17.44 -15.31 -7.02
CA MET A 1 16.60 -16.34 -7.71
C MET A 1 15.94 -15.68 -8.92
N ILE A 2 15.65 -16.44 -9.99
CA ILE A 2 14.91 -15.95 -11.16
C ILE A 2 13.77 -16.94 -11.41
N TYR A 3 12.56 -16.44 -11.62
CA TYR A 3 11.42 -17.22 -12.12
C TYR A 3 11.26 -16.99 -13.61
N THR A 4 10.86 -18.06 -14.34
CA THR A 4 10.56 -18.00 -15.77
C THR A 4 9.09 -18.31 -15.98
N LEU A 5 8.31 -17.27 -16.22
CA LEU A 5 6.85 -17.30 -16.19
C LEU A 5 6.26 -17.56 -17.57
N SER A 6 5.24 -18.41 -17.62
CA SER A 6 4.37 -18.55 -18.79
C SER A 6 2.90 -18.51 -18.36
N GLY A 7 2.10 -17.74 -19.08
CA GLY A 7 0.68 -17.60 -18.82
C GLY A 7 -0.17 -18.71 -19.43
N PRO A 8 -1.32 -19.05 -18.81
CA PRO A 8 -2.28 -20.02 -19.36
C PRO A 8 -3.03 -19.45 -20.58
N GLN A 9 -3.59 -20.35 -21.39
CA GLN A 9 -4.48 -19.96 -22.48
C GLN A 9 -5.92 -19.75 -22.04
N HIS A 10 -6.33 -20.42 -20.98
CA HIS A 10 -7.68 -20.30 -20.38
C HIS A 10 -7.57 -20.02 -18.88
N ILE A 11 -8.42 -19.11 -18.38
CA ILE A 11 -8.45 -18.73 -16.97
C ILE A 11 -9.87 -18.90 -16.42
N ASP A 12 -10.05 -19.87 -15.53
CA ASP A 12 -11.22 -19.98 -14.65
C ASP A 12 -10.74 -20.35 -13.25
N THR A 13 -10.70 -19.38 -12.36
CA THR A 13 -10.10 -19.57 -11.04
C THR A 13 -10.84 -18.83 -9.93
N THR A 14 -10.67 -19.33 -8.71
CA THR A 14 -11.13 -18.66 -7.48
C THR A 14 -9.93 -18.48 -6.56
N ILE A 15 -9.69 -17.25 -6.14
CA ILE A 15 -8.54 -16.85 -5.33
C ILE A 15 -9.01 -16.25 -4.02
N GLN A 16 -8.51 -16.79 -2.92
CA GLN A 16 -8.63 -16.17 -1.61
C GLN A 16 -7.54 -15.08 -1.50
N LEU A 17 -7.94 -13.83 -1.65
CA LEU A 17 -6.98 -12.72 -1.56
C LEU A 17 -6.39 -12.59 -0.15
N PRO A 18 -5.13 -12.12 -0.04
CA PRO A 18 -4.53 -11.86 1.27
C PRO A 18 -5.31 -10.78 2.02
N PRO A 19 -5.31 -10.83 3.35
CA PRO A 19 -5.88 -9.76 4.17
C PRO A 19 -5.16 -8.44 3.96
N SER A 20 -5.90 -7.32 4.05
CA SER A 20 -5.33 -5.99 3.83
C SER A 20 -4.20 -5.67 4.81
N LYS A 21 -3.01 -5.48 4.26
CA LYS A 21 -1.84 -5.03 5.01
C LYS A 21 -2.08 -3.69 5.69
N SER A 22 -2.68 -2.75 4.98
CA SER A 22 -2.94 -1.39 5.46
C SER A 22 -3.92 -1.37 6.64
N ILE A 23 -4.95 -2.21 6.62
CA ILE A 23 -5.90 -2.36 7.72
C ILE A 23 -5.26 -3.14 8.87
N SER A 24 -4.56 -4.24 8.59
CA SER A 24 -3.87 -5.07 9.59
C SER A 24 -2.93 -4.24 10.45
N ASN A 25 -2.07 -3.45 9.82
CA ASN A 25 -1.07 -2.65 10.53
C ASN A 25 -1.72 -1.58 11.42
N ARG A 26 -2.80 -0.93 10.97
CA ARG A 26 -3.55 0.02 11.79
C ARG A 26 -4.27 -0.65 12.94
N ALA A 27 -4.96 -1.75 12.70
CA ALA A 27 -5.69 -2.49 13.71
C ALA A 27 -4.77 -2.97 14.84
N LEU A 28 -3.56 -3.45 14.52
CA LEU A 28 -2.57 -3.87 15.51
C LEU A 28 -2.12 -2.72 16.40
N ILE A 29 -1.83 -1.55 15.83
CA ILE A 29 -1.42 -0.37 16.62
C ILE A 29 -2.57 0.12 17.49
N ILE A 30 -3.79 0.20 16.95
CA ILE A 30 -4.97 0.64 17.73
C ILE A 30 -5.27 -0.33 18.89
N GLN A 31 -5.23 -1.65 18.63
CA GLN A 31 -5.40 -2.66 19.69
C GLN A 31 -4.33 -2.54 20.78
N ALA A 32 -3.08 -2.31 20.39
CA ALA A 32 -1.98 -2.10 21.35
C ALA A 32 -2.16 -0.82 22.18
N LEU A 33 -2.62 0.27 21.56
CA LEU A 33 -2.95 1.53 22.26
C LEU A 33 -4.17 1.38 23.18
N ALA A 34 -5.13 0.53 22.83
CA ALA A 34 -6.28 0.20 23.66
C ALA A 34 -5.94 -0.72 24.85
N ASN A 35 -4.66 -1.10 25.03
CA ASN A 35 -4.23 -2.14 26.00
C ASN A 35 -5.01 -3.46 25.85
N GLY A 36 -5.46 -3.76 24.62
CA GLY A 36 -6.24 -4.96 24.31
C GLY A 36 -5.34 -6.15 24.01
N ASN A 37 -5.76 -7.33 24.46
CA ASN A 37 -5.10 -8.61 24.15
C ASN A 37 -5.73 -9.32 22.95
N LEU A 38 -6.69 -8.67 22.27
CA LEU A 38 -7.39 -9.25 21.13
C LEU A 38 -6.52 -9.12 19.86
N VAL A 39 -6.33 -10.24 19.17
CA VAL A 39 -5.69 -10.26 17.86
C VAL A 39 -6.79 -10.08 16.81
N PRO A 40 -6.64 -9.13 15.86
CA PRO A 40 -7.60 -8.99 14.76
C PRO A 40 -7.75 -10.30 13.99
N ARG A 41 -8.99 -10.64 13.62
CA ARG A 41 -9.28 -11.83 12.81
C ARG A 41 -8.89 -11.60 11.36
N HIS A 42 -8.42 -12.63 10.68
CA HIS A 42 -7.96 -12.58 9.29
C HIS A 42 -6.81 -11.57 9.14
N LEU A 43 -5.81 -11.65 10.04
CA LEU A 43 -4.64 -10.76 10.05
C LEU A 43 -3.70 -11.11 8.88
N SER A 44 -3.15 -10.10 8.22
CA SER A 44 -2.16 -10.30 7.16
C SER A 44 -0.90 -10.99 7.69
N ASP A 45 -0.41 -11.96 6.94
CA ASP A 45 0.82 -12.70 7.22
C ASP A 45 2.03 -12.19 6.42
N CYS A 46 1.88 -11.04 5.75
CA CYS A 46 2.98 -10.41 5.02
C CYS A 46 4.08 -9.88 5.96
N ASP A 47 5.28 -9.69 5.41
CA ASP A 47 6.45 -9.30 6.20
C ASP A 47 6.25 -8.00 6.95
N ASP A 48 5.64 -6.98 6.32
CA ASP A 48 5.36 -5.68 6.95
C ASP A 48 4.47 -5.82 8.21
N THR A 49 3.52 -6.75 8.22
CA THR A 49 2.63 -6.98 9.36
C THR A 49 3.30 -7.85 10.43
N LYS A 50 4.02 -8.91 10.04
CA LYS A 50 4.79 -9.75 10.97
C LYS A 50 5.74 -8.94 11.83
N VAL A 51 6.44 -7.99 11.21
CA VAL A 51 7.37 -7.08 11.91
C VAL A 51 6.65 -6.25 13.00
N ILE A 52 5.45 -5.75 12.76
CA ILE A 52 4.67 -5.02 13.78
C ILE A 52 4.24 -5.98 14.90
N VAL A 53 3.78 -7.19 14.57
CA VAL A 53 3.41 -8.19 15.58
C VAL A 53 4.59 -8.53 16.50
N GLU A 54 5.78 -8.70 15.92
CA GLU A 54 7.01 -8.97 16.67
C GLU A 54 7.42 -7.78 17.54
N ALA A 55 7.39 -6.56 16.97
CA ALA A 55 7.73 -5.33 17.69
C ALA A 55 6.82 -5.07 18.88
N LEU A 56 5.52 -5.34 18.76
CA LEU A 56 4.56 -5.17 19.86
C LEU A 56 4.72 -6.20 20.98
N LYS A 57 5.36 -7.34 20.71
CA LYS A 57 5.61 -8.41 21.69
C LYS A 57 7.01 -8.34 22.31
N THR A 58 7.95 -7.70 21.64
CA THR A 58 9.35 -7.69 22.06
C THR A 58 9.56 -6.85 23.31
N ARG A 59 10.54 -7.27 24.14
CA ARG A 59 11.10 -6.47 25.24
C ARG A 59 12.52 -6.01 24.90
N SER A 60 12.95 -6.20 23.66
CA SER A 60 14.29 -5.77 23.23
C SER A 60 14.40 -4.25 23.22
N GLU A 61 15.55 -3.74 23.61
CA GLU A 61 15.89 -2.33 23.44
C GLU A 61 15.92 -1.95 21.96
N THR A 62 16.43 -2.85 21.09
CA THR A 62 16.49 -2.60 19.64
C THR A 62 15.36 -3.33 18.90
N ILE A 63 14.61 -2.59 18.11
CA ILE A 63 13.51 -3.06 17.27
C ILE A 63 13.92 -2.87 15.81
N ASP A 64 14.21 -3.98 15.12
CA ASP A 64 14.55 -3.98 13.70
C ASP A 64 13.32 -4.27 12.86
N ILE A 65 12.80 -3.24 12.18
CA ILE A 65 11.61 -3.33 11.33
C ILE A 65 11.90 -3.75 9.89
N LYS A 66 13.12 -4.16 9.58
CA LYS A 66 13.56 -4.57 8.24
C LYS A 66 13.27 -3.47 7.20
N ALA A 67 12.55 -3.82 6.14
CA ALA A 67 12.15 -2.90 5.06
C ALA A 67 10.71 -2.37 5.20
N ALA A 68 10.06 -2.56 6.37
CA ALA A 68 8.66 -2.24 6.60
C ALA A 68 8.42 -0.74 6.88
N GLY A 69 8.15 0.03 5.83
CA GLY A 69 7.97 1.49 5.93
C GLY A 69 6.84 1.92 6.84
N THR A 70 5.70 1.25 6.79
CA THR A 70 4.54 1.53 7.68
C THR A 70 4.91 1.24 9.13
N ALA A 71 5.63 0.13 9.40
CA ALA A 71 6.07 -0.21 10.74
C ALA A 71 6.99 0.87 11.33
N MET A 72 7.96 1.39 10.55
CA MET A 72 8.83 2.49 10.99
C MET A 72 8.03 3.70 11.47
N ARG A 73 7.03 4.14 10.71
CA ARG A 73 6.25 5.35 11.02
C ARG A 73 5.28 5.13 12.18
N PHE A 74 4.56 4.02 12.16
CA PHE A 74 3.56 3.73 13.18
C PHE A 74 4.19 3.40 14.53
N LEU A 75 5.29 2.65 14.53
CA LEU A 75 6.01 2.33 15.77
C LEU A 75 6.76 3.55 16.33
N ALA A 76 7.28 4.45 15.49
CA ALA A 76 7.87 5.69 15.98
C ALA A 76 6.85 6.51 16.80
N ALA A 77 5.62 6.67 16.29
CA ALA A 77 4.56 7.34 17.05
C ALA A 77 4.08 6.53 18.27
N TYR A 78 3.87 5.22 18.11
CA TYR A 78 3.43 4.32 19.19
C TYR A 78 4.40 4.32 20.37
N LEU A 79 5.71 4.16 20.11
CA LEU A 79 6.75 4.12 21.14
C LEU A 79 6.89 5.48 21.84
N SER A 80 6.59 6.60 21.19
CA SER A 80 6.65 7.92 21.80
C SER A 80 5.65 8.12 22.94
N VAL A 81 4.51 7.39 22.92
CA VAL A 81 3.44 7.48 23.94
C VAL A 81 3.42 6.29 24.90
N ARG A 82 4.37 5.35 24.77
CA ARG A 82 4.48 4.16 25.63
C ARG A 82 5.75 4.24 26.47
N GLU A 83 5.62 4.02 27.77
CA GLU A 83 6.80 4.00 28.65
C GLU A 83 7.84 2.99 28.22
N GLY A 84 9.09 3.40 28.21
CA GLY A 84 10.25 2.60 27.81
C GLY A 84 11.20 3.38 26.90
N GLU A 85 12.37 2.80 26.68
CA GLU A 85 13.37 3.34 25.75
C GLU A 85 13.74 2.30 24.72
N HIS A 86 13.67 2.66 23.44
CA HIS A 86 13.92 1.76 22.33
C HIS A 86 14.69 2.43 21.19
N VAL A 87 15.53 1.64 20.52
CA VAL A 87 16.16 2.01 19.25
C VAL A 87 15.39 1.37 18.11
N LEU A 88 14.76 2.18 17.27
CA LEU A 88 14.00 1.74 16.12
C LEU A 88 14.86 1.84 14.85
N THR A 89 15.16 0.71 14.22
CA THR A 89 16.06 0.58 13.08
C THR A 89 15.48 -0.28 11.96
N GLY A 90 16.21 -0.46 10.86
CA GLY A 90 15.84 -1.32 9.74
C GLY A 90 17.00 -1.54 8.77
N THR A 91 16.71 -2.06 7.58
CA THR A 91 17.70 -2.28 6.52
C THR A 91 18.40 -0.99 6.11
N ASP A 92 19.53 -1.09 5.39
CA ASP A 92 20.25 0.09 4.91
C ASP A 92 19.39 0.95 3.98
N ARG A 93 18.52 0.34 3.18
CA ARG A 93 17.54 1.09 2.38
C ARG A 93 16.53 1.84 3.28
N MET A 94 16.08 1.23 4.40
CA MET A 94 15.18 1.90 5.34
C MET A 94 15.84 3.10 6.00
N LYS A 95 17.13 3.01 6.31
CA LYS A 95 17.93 4.14 6.86
C LYS A 95 18.09 5.31 5.89
N GLN A 96 17.80 5.12 4.62
CA GLN A 96 17.79 6.16 3.57
C GLN A 96 16.39 6.73 3.29
N ARG A 97 15.35 6.21 3.95
CA ARG A 97 13.97 6.71 3.77
C ARG A 97 13.66 7.81 4.79
N PRO A 98 13.24 9.00 4.33
CA PRO A 98 13.05 10.14 5.21
C PRO A 98 11.95 9.89 6.26
N ILE A 99 12.18 10.41 7.47
CA ILE A 99 11.22 10.37 8.59
C ILE A 99 11.20 11.71 9.35
N GLY A 100 12.00 12.68 8.95
CA GLY A 100 12.20 13.94 9.66
C GLY A 100 10.90 14.65 9.98
N VAL A 101 9.99 14.80 9.01
CA VAL A 101 8.69 15.47 9.19
C VAL A 101 7.90 14.85 10.35
N LEU A 102 7.88 13.52 10.46
CA LEU A 102 7.19 12.84 11.56
C LEU A 102 7.90 13.06 12.89
N VAL A 103 9.23 12.98 12.92
CA VAL A 103 10.03 13.18 14.14
C VAL A 103 9.87 14.61 14.65
N ASP A 104 9.90 15.60 13.78
CA ASP A 104 9.73 17.01 14.16
C ASP A 104 8.32 17.26 14.72
N ALA A 105 7.30 16.67 14.08
CA ALA A 105 5.92 16.72 14.56
C ALA A 105 5.76 16.06 15.96
N LEU A 106 6.34 14.88 16.16
CA LEU A 106 6.30 14.19 17.44
C LEU A 106 7.06 14.97 18.53
N ARG A 107 8.23 15.53 18.22
CA ARG A 107 8.99 16.39 19.13
C ARG A 107 8.22 17.66 19.51
N TYR A 108 7.51 18.27 18.54
CA TYR A 108 6.65 19.42 18.82
C TYR A 108 5.53 19.07 19.79
N LEU A 109 4.99 17.86 19.73
CA LEU A 109 4.00 17.33 20.67
C LEU A 109 4.61 16.89 22.02
N GLY A 110 5.93 16.98 22.16
CA GLY A 110 6.67 16.72 23.39
C GLY A 110 7.47 15.41 23.42
N ALA A 111 7.56 14.64 22.35
CA ALA A 111 8.27 13.36 22.32
C ALA A 111 9.80 13.52 22.44
N ASP A 112 10.44 12.62 23.19
CA ASP A 112 11.90 12.50 23.30
C ASP A 112 12.41 11.48 22.27
N ILE A 113 12.85 11.99 21.12
CA ILE A 113 13.36 11.21 20.01
C ILE A 113 14.74 11.77 19.61
N GLN A 114 15.72 10.89 19.44
CA GLN A 114 17.06 11.23 18.99
C GLN A 114 17.42 10.42 17.73
N TYR A 115 18.15 11.03 16.80
CA TYR A 115 18.72 10.32 15.66
C TYR A 115 20.01 9.64 16.09
N GLU A 116 20.14 8.34 15.81
CA GLU A 116 21.37 7.57 16.06
C GLU A 116 22.39 7.68 14.90
N GLY A 117 21.99 8.31 13.79
CA GLY A 117 22.80 8.50 12.61
C GLY A 117 22.52 9.85 11.95
N GLU A 118 22.22 9.84 10.66
CA GLU A 118 21.94 11.05 9.88
C GLU A 118 20.60 11.68 10.32
N VAL A 119 20.61 13.02 10.51
CA VAL A 119 19.41 13.78 10.89
C VAL A 119 18.36 13.68 9.80
N GLY A 120 17.13 13.37 10.18
CA GLY A 120 16.00 13.17 9.25
C GLY A 120 15.79 11.71 8.84
N TYR A 121 16.69 10.79 9.25
CA TYR A 121 16.68 9.38 8.86
C TYR A 121 16.81 8.43 10.07
N PRO A 122 16.30 7.18 9.98
CA PRO A 122 16.56 6.16 10.99
C PRO A 122 18.06 5.80 11.04
N PRO A 123 18.57 5.22 12.16
CA PRO A 123 17.85 4.75 13.35
C PRO A 123 17.42 5.87 14.29
N LEU A 124 16.36 5.60 15.07
CA LEU A 124 15.81 6.53 16.06
C LEU A 124 15.89 5.93 17.46
N ARG A 125 16.45 6.67 18.44
CA ARG A 125 16.27 6.37 19.85
C ARG A 125 15.05 7.13 20.36
N ILE A 126 14.11 6.41 20.94
CA ILE A 126 12.81 6.93 21.38
C ILE A 126 12.63 6.59 22.86
N LYS A 127 12.42 7.62 23.68
CA LYS A 127 12.06 7.47 25.09
C LYS A 127 10.60 7.89 25.26
N GLY A 128 9.75 6.89 25.43
CA GLY A 128 8.31 7.09 25.50
C GLY A 128 7.83 7.58 26.86
N HIS A 129 6.87 8.49 26.83
CA HIS A 129 6.18 9.03 28.00
C HIS A 129 4.84 9.68 27.57
N PRO A 130 3.94 10.06 28.50
CA PRO A 130 2.73 10.80 28.16
C PRO A 130 3.05 12.12 27.45
N LEU A 131 2.34 12.40 26.34
CA LEU A 131 2.53 13.62 25.54
C LEU A 131 1.36 14.57 25.70
N ALA A 132 1.65 15.87 25.70
CA ALA A 132 0.63 16.91 25.91
C ALA A 132 -0.40 16.96 24.76
N GLY A 133 0.01 16.79 23.53
CA GLY A 133 -0.86 16.96 22.36
C GLY A 133 -1.21 18.43 22.08
N GLY A 134 -2.28 18.66 21.33
CA GLY A 134 -2.78 19.99 20.95
C GLY A 134 -2.73 20.26 19.45
N PHE A 135 -2.57 21.51 19.05
CA PHE A 135 -2.56 21.93 17.65
C PHE A 135 -1.17 21.76 17.03
N ILE A 136 -1.16 21.26 15.77
CA ILE A 136 0.06 21.17 14.95
C ILE A 136 -0.28 21.33 13.47
N GLU A 137 0.62 21.94 12.72
CA GLU A 137 0.58 22.00 11.25
C GLU A 137 1.67 21.14 10.64
N ILE A 138 1.35 20.37 9.61
CA ILE A 138 2.32 19.61 8.80
C ILE A 138 1.94 19.68 7.32
N PRO A 139 2.88 19.53 6.39
CA PRO A 139 2.56 19.48 4.97
C PRO A 139 1.65 18.30 4.64
N GLY A 140 0.61 18.52 3.82
CA GLY A 140 -0.30 17.49 3.31
C GLY A 140 0.29 16.67 2.15
N ASN A 141 1.30 17.22 1.47
CA ASN A 141 1.98 16.61 0.33
C ASN A 141 3.11 15.64 0.72
N VAL A 142 3.17 15.26 2.00
CA VAL A 142 4.05 14.20 2.51
C VAL A 142 3.36 12.83 2.51
N SER A 143 4.10 11.79 2.86
CA SER A 143 3.52 10.45 2.98
C SER A 143 2.36 10.43 3.98
N SER A 144 1.18 9.95 3.55
CA SER A 144 0.02 9.74 4.43
C SER A 144 0.30 8.84 5.63
N GLN A 145 1.41 8.09 5.62
CA GLN A 145 1.88 7.30 6.76
C GLN A 145 2.27 8.20 7.94
N PHE A 146 2.84 9.40 7.70
CA PHE A 146 3.18 10.34 8.77
C PHE A 146 1.90 10.89 9.42
N ILE A 147 0.95 11.31 8.61
CA ILE A 147 -0.36 11.79 9.05
C ILE A 147 -1.08 10.71 9.85
N SER A 148 -1.16 9.49 9.29
CA SER A 148 -1.79 8.35 9.96
C SER A 148 -1.12 8.00 11.30
N ALA A 149 0.21 8.07 11.38
CA ALA A 149 0.95 7.80 12.61
C ALA A 149 0.59 8.78 13.74
N LEU A 150 0.50 10.07 13.43
CA LEU A 150 0.09 11.12 14.39
C LEU A 150 -1.38 10.93 14.81
N LEU A 151 -2.27 10.67 13.86
CA LEU A 151 -3.69 10.45 14.15
C LEU A 151 -3.89 9.26 15.08
N LEU A 152 -3.22 8.13 14.84
CA LEU A 152 -3.36 6.91 15.63
C LEU A 152 -3.03 7.13 17.12
N ILE A 153 -2.07 7.98 17.46
CA ILE A 153 -1.74 8.29 18.84
C ILE A 153 -2.60 9.44 19.43
N GLY A 154 -3.31 10.19 18.58
CA GLY A 154 -4.12 11.35 18.99
C GLY A 154 -5.02 11.12 20.20
N PRO A 155 -5.76 9.99 20.29
CA PRO A 155 -6.61 9.67 21.45
C PRO A 155 -5.84 9.45 22.77
N MET A 156 -4.53 9.22 22.70
CA MET A 156 -3.65 8.98 23.84
C MET A 156 -2.98 10.25 24.35
N LEU A 157 -3.09 11.36 23.62
CA LEU A 157 -2.53 12.65 23.98
C LEU A 157 -3.44 13.35 25.01
N GLU A 158 -2.86 14.04 26.00
CA GLU A 158 -3.62 14.67 27.09
C GLU A 158 -4.69 15.67 26.62
N LYS A 159 -4.38 16.44 25.57
CA LYS A 159 -5.29 17.43 24.95
C LYS A 159 -5.92 16.94 23.64
N GLY A 160 -5.67 15.67 23.28
CA GLY A 160 -6.00 15.19 21.94
C GLY A 160 -5.09 15.82 20.87
N LEU A 161 -5.55 15.83 19.63
CA LEU A 161 -4.79 16.36 18.49
C LEU A 161 -5.71 17.20 17.59
N GLU A 162 -5.26 18.39 17.22
CA GLU A 162 -5.81 19.16 16.12
C GLU A 162 -4.71 19.31 15.07
N LEU A 163 -4.89 18.62 13.94
CA LEU A 163 -3.90 18.49 12.88
C LEU A 163 -4.37 19.25 11.66
N LYS A 164 -3.65 20.31 11.31
CA LYS A 164 -3.88 21.06 10.07
C LYS A 164 -2.86 20.61 9.02
N LEU A 165 -3.35 20.30 7.83
CA LEU A 165 -2.55 19.91 6.68
C LEU A 165 -2.38 21.11 5.76
N THR A 166 -1.14 21.55 5.58
CA THR A 166 -0.81 22.60 4.59
C THR A 166 -0.54 21.96 3.24
N ASP A 167 -0.55 22.74 2.19
CA ASP A 167 -0.36 22.29 0.82
C ASP A 167 -1.43 21.28 0.33
N GLU A 168 -1.21 20.68 -0.81
CA GLU A 168 -2.10 19.67 -1.38
C GLU A 168 -2.08 18.37 -0.56
N ILE A 169 -3.25 17.82 -0.23
CA ILE A 169 -3.37 16.59 0.53
C ILE A 169 -3.32 15.39 -0.41
N ILE A 170 -2.18 14.70 -0.43
CA ILE A 170 -1.99 13.49 -1.22
C ILE A 170 -2.39 12.24 -0.43
N SER A 171 -2.84 11.20 -1.16
CA SER A 171 -3.23 9.92 -0.54
C SER A 171 -4.30 10.06 0.55
N ARG A 172 -5.23 11.01 0.41
CA ARG A 172 -6.32 11.28 1.35
C ARG A 172 -7.13 10.03 1.73
N PRO A 173 -7.44 9.09 0.83
CA PRO A 173 -8.17 7.87 1.19
C PRO A 173 -7.51 7.02 2.29
N TYR A 174 -6.17 7.06 2.42
CA TYR A 174 -5.48 6.35 3.52
C TYR A 174 -5.62 7.08 4.87
N ILE A 175 -5.78 8.41 4.85
CA ILE A 175 -6.11 9.20 6.04
C ILE A 175 -7.54 8.86 6.45
N ASP A 176 -8.48 8.86 5.51
CA ASP A 176 -9.89 8.53 5.74
C ASP A 176 -10.07 7.09 6.26
N LEU A 177 -9.30 6.12 5.72
CA LEU A 177 -9.23 4.77 6.26
C LEU A 177 -8.80 4.78 7.73
N THR A 178 -7.78 5.56 8.08
CA THR A 178 -7.28 5.67 9.45
C THR A 178 -8.36 6.21 10.38
N LEU A 179 -9.01 7.32 9.99
CA LEU A 179 -10.09 7.92 10.77
C LEU A 179 -11.29 6.98 10.94
N CYS A 180 -11.66 6.26 9.88
CA CYS A 180 -12.73 5.27 9.94
C CYS A 180 -12.40 4.18 10.97
N MET A 181 -11.21 3.60 10.91
CA MET A 181 -10.79 2.57 11.86
C MET A 181 -10.70 3.10 13.30
N MET A 182 -10.18 4.32 13.50
CA MET A 182 -10.15 4.96 14.83
C MET A 182 -11.56 5.06 15.42
N ARG A 183 -12.55 5.48 14.61
CA ARG A 183 -13.97 5.55 15.03
C ARG A 183 -14.54 4.17 15.34
N ASP A 184 -14.18 3.15 14.54
CA ASP A 184 -14.60 1.76 14.83
C ASP A 184 -14.12 1.30 16.21
N PHE A 185 -12.94 1.75 16.66
CA PHE A 185 -12.41 1.46 18.00
C PHE A 185 -12.82 2.51 19.07
N GLY A 186 -13.82 3.33 18.80
CA GLY A 186 -14.46 4.24 19.76
C GLY A 186 -13.80 5.60 19.93
N ALA A 187 -12.79 5.95 19.14
CA ALA A 187 -12.23 7.29 19.12
C ALA A 187 -13.24 8.30 18.51
N ILE A 188 -13.09 9.56 18.90
CA ILE A 188 -13.78 10.69 18.28
C ILE A 188 -12.74 11.39 17.41
N ALA A 189 -12.77 11.14 16.11
CA ALA A 189 -11.81 11.65 15.16
C ALA A 189 -12.49 11.91 13.82
N ASP A 190 -12.40 13.16 13.32
CA ASP A 190 -12.98 13.52 12.02
C ASP A 190 -12.34 14.78 11.44
N TRP A 191 -12.59 15.00 10.18
CA TRP A 191 -12.33 16.27 9.54
C TRP A 191 -13.25 17.35 10.12
N THR A 192 -12.67 18.48 10.54
CA THR A 192 -13.42 19.66 10.99
C THR A 192 -13.43 20.74 9.93
N ASP A 193 -12.50 20.68 8.98
CA ASP A 193 -12.45 21.53 7.79
C ASP A 193 -11.83 20.70 6.63
N VAL A 194 -11.71 21.27 5.45
CA VAL A 194 -11.14 20.63 4.24
C VAL A 194 -9.69 20.14 4.44
N ASP A 195 -8.96 20.80 5.34
CA ASP A 195 -7.55 20.60 5.63
C ASP A 195 -7.24 20.30 7.11
N THR A 196 -8.24 20.26 7.99
CA THR A 196 -8.05 20.17 9.42
C THR A 196 -8.77 18.95 10.01
N ILE A 197 -8.05 18.16 10.78
CA ILE A 197 -8.57 16.96 11.47
C ILE A 197 -8.49 17.17 12.98
N ARG A 198 -9.56 16.83 13.69
CA ARG A 198 -9.58 16.86 15.16
C ARG A 198 -9.77 15.47 15.74
N VAL A 199 -8.94 15.14 16.72
CA VAL A 199 -9.01 13.90 17.49
C VAL A 199 -9.16 14.27 18.98
N ALA A 200 -10.23 13.81 19.59
CA ALA A 200 -10.45 14.04 21.03
C ALA A 200 -9.53 13.14 21.89
N ALA A 201 -9.16 13.64 23.08
CA ALA A 201 -8.47 12.89 24.11
C ALA A 201 -9.40 11.84 24.72
N LYS A 202 -9.63 10.76 24.00
CA LYS A 202 -10.52 9.66 24.39
C LYS A 202 -9.90 8.34 24.01
N ALA A 203 -9.43 7.58 25.01
CA ALA A 203 -8.79 6.28 24.79
C ALA A 203 -9.64 5.33 23.94
N TYR A 204 -8.97 4.52 23.17
CA TYR A 204 -9.59 3.45 22.37
C TYR A 204 -10.25 2.39 23.25
N SER A 205 -11.25 1.71 22.68
CA SER A 205 -11.85 0.50 23.24
C SER A 205 -11.40 -0.69 22.41
N ALA A 206 -10.74 -1.66 23.06
CA ALA A 206 -10.38 -2.93 22.42
C ALA A 206 -11.62 -3.66 21.93
N ARG A 207 -11.57 -4.24 20.74
CA ARG A 207 -12.71 -4.97 20.15
C ARG A 207 -12.25 -6.08 19.23
N ASP A 208 -13.15 -7.05 19.01
CA ASP A 208 -13.00 -8.01 17.91
C ASP A 208 -13.10 -7.25 16.58
N TYR A 209 -12.11 -7.41 15.71
CA TYR A 209 -12.03 -6.71 14.44
C TYR A 209 -11.64 -7.68 13.32
N TYR A 210 -12.45 -7.72 12.27
CA TYR A 210 -12.20 -8.55 11.09
C TYR A 210 -11.51 -7.71 10.00
N ILE A 211 -10.40 -8.22 9.47
CA ILE A 211 -9.65 -7.59 8.38
C ILE A 211 -10.20 -8.08 7.04
N GLU A 212 -10.73 -7.20 6.21
CA GLU A 212 -11.11 -7.54 4.84
C GLU A 212 -9.88 -7.79 3.95
N SER A 213 -10.08 -8.47 2.81
CA SER A 213 -9.02 -8.73 1.86
C SER A 213 -8.52 -7.44 1.18
N ASP A 214 -7.30 -7.49 0.66
CA ASP A 214 -6.57 -6.34 0.16
C ASP A 214 -6.99 -5.95 -1.26
N TRP A 215 -7.56 -4.76 -1.42
CA TRP A 215 -7.96 -4.22 -2.72
C TRP A 215 -6.76 -3.90 -3.62
N THR A 216 -5.61 -3.55 -3.06
CA THR A 216 -4.40 -3.38 -3.87
C THR A 216 -3.96 -4.72 -4.46
N ALA A 217 -4.02 -5.81 -3.67
CA ALA A 217 -3.71 -7.15 -4.16
C ALA A 217 -4.67 -7.59 -5.27
N SER A 218 -5.93 -7.18 -5.22
CA SER A 218 -6.89 -7.47 -6.28
C SER A 218 -6.49 -6.88 -7.63
N SER A 219 -5.76 -5.76 -7.65
CA SER A 219 -5.39 -5.05 -8.88
C SER A 219 -4.61 -5.93 -9.86
N TYR A 220 -3.79 -6.85 -9.37
CA TYR A 220 -3.02 -7.78 -10.21
C TYR A 220 -3.92 -8.82 -10.91
N TRP A 221 -5.03 -9.18 -10.29
CA TRP A 221 -6.05 -10.04 -10.87
C TRP A 221 -6.91 -9.31 -11.91
N TYR A 222 -7.18 -8.02 -11.68
CA TYR A 222 -7.77 -7.15 -12.70
C TYR A 222 -6.85 -7.04 -13.92
N GLU A 223 -5.54 -6.88 -13.70
CA GLU A 223 -4.54 -6.87 -14.77
C GLU A 223 -4.52 -8.19 -15.55
N ILE A 224 -4.48 -9.35 -14.85
CA ILE A 224 -4.54 -10.67 -15.46
C ILE A 224 -5.77 -10.76 -16.37
N MET A 225 -6.93 -10.35 -15.88
CA MET A 225 -8.16 -10.34 -16.67
C MET A 225 -8.07 -9.40 -17.87
N ALA A 226 -7.45 -8.24 -17.76
CA ALA A 226 -7.29 -7.29 -18.85
C ALA A 226 -6.33 -7.82 -19.94
N LEU A 227 -5.27 -8.53 -19.52
CA LEU A 227 -4.26 -9.07 -20.42
C LEU A 227 -4.60 -10.47 -20.99
N ALA A 228 -5.54 -11.20 -20.41
CA ALA A 228 -5.94 -12.50 -20.96
C ALA A 228 -6.47 -12.35 -22.40
N ASP A 229 -6.12 -13.25 -23.29
CA ASP A 229 -6.68 -13.30 -24.68
C ASP A 229 -7.94 -14.18 -24.76
N ASP A 230 -8.37 -14.71 -23.62
CA ASP A 230 -9.52 -15.58 -23.46
C ASP A 230 -10.79 -14.77 -23.17
N SER A 231 -11.78 -14.80 -24.07
CA SER A 231 -13.06 -14.10 -23.90
C SER A 231 -13.93 -14.70 -22.79
N GLU A 232 -13.72 -15.98 -22.47
CA GLU A 232 -14.46 -16.72 -21.44
C GLU A 232 -13.75 -16.71 -20.08
N ALA A 233 -12.63 -15.97 -19.97
CA ALA A 233 -11.90 -15.86 -18.73
C ALA A 233 -12.78 -15.38 -17.57
N VAL A 234 -12.67 -16.05 -16.42
CA VAL A 234 -13.37 -15.70 -15.19
C VAL A 234 -12.41 -15.80 -14.00
N VAL A 235 -12.32 -14.73 -13.22
CA VAL A 235 -11.61 -14.74 -11.95
C VAL A 235 -12.60 -14.39 -10.84
N ARG A 236 -12.61 -15.18 -9.78
CA ARG A 236 -13.40 -14.95 -8.56
C ARG A 236 -12.45 -14.62 -7.43
N LEU A 237 -12.65 -13.49 -6.80
CA LEU A 237 -11.83 -12.99 -5.70
C LEU A 237 -12.64 -13.02 -4.41
N GLU A 238 -12.15 -13.74 -3.41
CA GLU A 238 -12.83 -13.89 -2.13
C GLU A 238 -12.29 -12.91 -1.08
N GLY A 239 -13.17 -12.47 -0.19
CA GLY A 239 -12.80 -11.68 0.99
C GLY A 239 -12.85 -10.16 0.82
N LEU A 240 -13.16 -9.65 -0.39
CA LEU A 240 -13.35 -8.22 -0.62
C LEU A 240 -14.72 -7.74 -0.11
N MET A 241 -14.81 -6.51 0.35
CA MET A 241 -16.08 -5.90 0.77
C MET A 241 -16.57 -4.89 -0.25
N ASP A 242 -17.85 -4.94 -0.58
CA ASP A 242 -18.48 -3.82 -1.28
C ASP A 242 -18.64 -2.64 -0.32
N GLY A 243 -18.33 -1.43 -0.78
CA GLY A 243 -18.25 -0.26 0.09
C GLY A 243 -17.03 -0.23 1.01
N SER A 244 -15.96 -0.95 0.64
CA SER A 244 -14.66 -0.92 1.34
C SER A 244 -14.16 0.51 1.57
N LYS A 245 -13.50 0.72 2.71
CA LYS A 245 -12.83 1.98 3.05
C LYS A 245 -11.39 2.03 2.53
N GLN A 246 -10.89 0.97 1.92
CA GLN A 246 -9.60 1.00 1.23
C GLN A 246 -9.70 1.88 -0.02
N GLY A 247 -8.85 2.91 -0.13
CA GLY A 247 -8.82 3.82 -1.28
C GLY A 247 -8.61 3.09 -2.60
N ASP A 248 -7.82 2.04 -2.57
CA ASP A 248 -7.50 1.22 -3.76
C ASP A 248 -8.70 0.41 -4.29
N SER A 249 -9.86 0.40 -3.60
CA SER A 249 -11.11 -0.16 -4.15
C SER A 249 -11.58 0.56 -5.42
N VAL A 250 -11.01 1.73 -5.72
CA VAL A 250 -11.20 2.46 -6.99
C VAL A 250 -10.71 1.67 -8.20
N VAL A 251 -9.87 0.64 -8.01
CA VAL A 251 -9.39 -0.26 -9.08
C VAL A 251 -10.53 -0.79 -9.95
N LYS A 252 -11.68 -1.11 -9.36
CA LYS A 252 -12.86 -1.59 -10.09
C LYS A 252 -13.36 -0.59 -11.14
N TYR A 253 -13.25 0.71 -10.87
CA TYR A 253 -13.67 1.75 -11.79
C TYR A 253 -12.61 2.00 -12.87
N ILE A 254 -11.33 2.01 -12.50
CA ILE A 254 -10.22 2.15 -13.46
C ILE A 254 -10.28 1.00 -14.48
N PHE A 255 -10.38 -0.23 -14.00
CA PHE A 255 -10.40 -1.40 -14.87
C PHE A 255 -11.73 -1.59 -15.60
N SER A 256 -12.82 -0.98 -15.15
CA SER A 256 -14.06 -0.90 -15.96
C SER A 256 -13.82 -0.14 -17.27
N LEU A 257 -13.01 0.92 -17.26
CA LEU A 257 -12.58 1.64 -18.45
C LEU A 257 -11.69 0.76 -19.36
N LEU A 258 -10.91 -0.14 -18.75
CA LEU A 258 -10.03 -1.09 -19.43
C LEU A 258 -10.72 -2.39 -19.85
N GLY A 259 -12.06 -2.47 -19.73
CA GLY A 259 -12.84 -3.59 -20.23
C GLY A 259 -13.02 -4.73 -19.21
N ILE A 260 -12.95 -4.46 -17.91
CA ILE A 260 -13.21 -5.47 -16.87
C ILE A 260 -14.45 -5.11 -16.08
N LYS A 261 -15.47 -5.95 -16.15
CA LYS A 261 -16.70 -5.84 -15.39
C LYS A 261 -16.52 -6.52 -14.02
N THR A 262 -16.86 -5.80 -12.97
CA THR A 262 -16.86 -6.28 -11.57
C THR A 262 -18.29 -6.60 -11.15
N SER A 263 -18.53 -7.80 -10.62
CA SER A 263 -19.82 -8.22 -10.07
C SER A 263 -19.63 -8.70 -8.64
N PHE A 264 -20.49 -8.25 -7.72
CA PHE A 264 -20.49 -8.68 -6.33
C PHE A 264 -21.60 -9.70 -6.12
N LYS A 265 -21.26 -10.84 -5.52
CA LYS A 265 -22.26 -11.77 -5.01
C LYS A 265 -22.61 -11.33 -3.59
N THR A 266 -23.63 -10.49 -3.47
CA THR A 266 -24.04 -9.95 -2.17
C THR A 266 -24.58 -11.06 -1.28
N THR A 267 -23.99 -11.24 -0.11
CA THR A 267 -24.47 -12.16 0.94
C THR A 267 -25.20 -11.40 2.03
N ALA A 268 -24.59 -10.37 2.60
CA ALA A 268 -25.15 -9.41 3.55
C ALA A 268 -24.25 -8.17 3.65
N PRO A 269 -24.76 -7.01 4.08
CA PRO A 269 -23.93 -5.83 4.34
C PRO A 269 -22.84 -6.12 5.37
N GLY A 270 -21.60 -5.67 5.11
CA GLY A 270 -20.48 -5.84 6.04
C GLY A 270 -19.89 -7.26 6.11
N VAL A 271 -20.32 -8.14 5.23
CA VAL A 271 -19.76 -9.51 5.10
C VAL A 271 -18.86 -9.54 3.86
N PRO A 272 -17.68 -10.20 3.93
CA PRO A 272 -16.82 -10.40 2.78
C PRO A 272 -17.56 -11.07 1.62
N ASN A 273 -17.35 -10.55 0.42
CA ASN A 273 -18.02 -11.00 -0.80
C ASN A 273 -17.11 -11.83 -1.68
N ILE A 274 -17.72 -12.57 -2.60
CA ILE A 274 -17.05 -13.07 -3.80
C ILE A 274 -17.24 -12.03 -4.88
N VAL A 275 -16.14 -11.47 -5.35
CA VAL A 275 -16.08 -10.54 -6.48
C VAL A 275 -15.73 -11.32 -7.73
N THR A 276 -16.60 -11.28 -8.74
CA THR A 276 -16.36 -11.95 -10.01
C THR A 276 -15.97 -10.93 -11.09
N LEU A 277 -14.86 -11.19 -11.75
CA LEU A 277 -14.32 -10.39 -12.83
C LEU A 277 -14.64 -11.07 -14.16
N HIS A 278 -15.20 -10.29 -15.09
CA HIS A 278 -15.49 -10.70 -16.46
C HIS A 278 -14.91 -9.70 -17.45
N ARG A 279 -14.50 -10.20 -18.61
CA ARG A 279 -14.05 -9.33 -19.70
C ARG A 279 -15.22 -8.79 -20.49
N HIS A 280 -15.06 -7.58 -20.99
CA HIS A 280 -15.86 -7.01 -22.06
C HIS A 280 -14.96 -6.22 -23.00
N LYS A 281 -15.49 -5.81 -24.15
CA LYS A 281 -14.71 -5.10 -25.15
C LYS A 281 -14.25 -3.75 -24.63
N CYS A 282 -12.94 -3.53 -24.56
CA CYS A 282 -12.34 -2.22 -24.33
C CYS A 282 -12.27 -1.46 -25.66
N LEU A 283 -12.74 -0.22 -25.67
CA LEU A 283 -12.71 0.69 -26.83
C LEU A 283 -11.90 1.96 -26.52
N LEU A 284 -11.24 2.01 -25.36
CA LEU A 284 -10.53 3.19 -24.92
C LEU A 284 -9.21 3.34 -25.69
N PRO A 285 -9.01 4.43 -26.46
CA PRO A 285 -7.75 4.65 -27.17
C PRO A 285 -6.66 5.24 -26.28
N ARG A 286 -7.04 5.94 -25.21
CA ARG A 286 -6.17 6.62 -24.25
C ARG A 286 -6.84 6.70 -22.88
N LEU A 287 -6.08 6.46 -21.83
CA LEU A 287 -6.50 6.64 -20.44
C LEU A 287 -5.78 7.83 -19.81
N GLU A 288 -6.54 8.76 -19.26
CA GLU A 288 -6.04 9.83 -18.42
C GLU A 288 -6.52 9.61 -17.00
N TYR A 289 -5.62 9.66 -16.02
CA TYR A 289 -5.97 9.40 -14.63
C TYR A 289 -5.03 10.12 -13.67
N ASP A 290 -5.60 10.59 -12.56
CA ASP A 290 -4.87 11.19 -11.44
C ASP A 290 -4.78 10.18 -10.28
N PHE A 291 -3.57 9.73 -9.99
CA PHE A 291 -3.28 8.76 -8.95
C PHE A 291 -2.99 9.39 -7.58
N THR A 292 -3.21 10.70 -7.39
CA THR A 292 -3.00 11.40 -6.10
C THR A 292 -3.68 10.66 -4.95
N GLY A 293 -4.90 10.11 -5.16
CA GLY A 293 -5.65 9.34 -4.16
C GLY A 293 -5.25 7.87 -4.02
N SER A 294 -4.65 7.26 -5.05
CA SER A 294 -4.36 5.82 -5.11
C SER A 294 -3.04 5.49 -5.82
N PRO A 295 -1.92 6.08 -5.39
CA PRO A 295 -0.63 5.97 -6.08
C PRO A 295 -0.11 4.52 -6.15
N ASP A 296 -0.52 3.66 -5.23
CA ASP A 296 -0.11 2.27 -5.19
C ASP A 296 -0.71 1.39 -6.31
N LEU A 297 -1.74 1.86 -7.02
CA LEU A 297 -2.30 1.22 -8.21
C LEU A 297 -1.58 1.58 -9.51
N ALA A 298 -0.80 2.66 -9.52
CA ALA A 298 -0.23 3.22 -10.74
C ALA A 298 0.63 2.20 -11.51
N GLN A 299 1.47 1.42 -10.82
CA GLN A 299 2.36 0.45 -11.46
C GLN A 299 1.56 -0.61 -12.24
N THR A 300 0.54 -1.18 -11.62
CA THR A 300 -0.34 -2.16 -12.25
C THR A 300 -1.03 -1.58 -13.47
N VAL A 301 -1.60 -0.38 -13.36
CA VAL A 301 -2.34 0.27 -14.46
C VAL A 301 -1.40 0.66 -15.61
N VAL A 302 -0.19 1.14 -15.32
CA VAL A 302 0.85 1.47 -16.33
C VAL A 302 1.20 0.21 -17.15
N VAL A 303 1.54 -0.89 -16.46
CA VAL A 303 1.92 -2.15 -17.12
C VAL A 303 0.74 -2.70 -17.93
N THR A 304 -0.47 -2.64 -17.40
CA THR A 304 -1.70 -3.04 -18.12
C THR A 304 -1.88 -2.23 -19.41
N CYS A 305 -1.83 -0.90 -19.33
CA CYS A 305 -2.10 -0.03 -20.46
C CYS A 305 -1.14 -0.26 -21.63
N VAL A 306 0.17 -0.36 -21.37
CA VAL A 306 1.14 -0.59 -22.45
C VAL A 306 0.96 -1.94 -23.11
N ASN A 307 0.66 -3.00 -22.33
CA ASN A 307 0.44 -4.35 -22.86
C ASN A 307 -0.91 -4.51 -23.58
N MET A 308 -1.90 -3.67 -23.27
CA MET A 308 -3.16 -3.54 -24.04
C MET A 308 -3.02 -2.59 -25.23
N ASN A 309 -1.88 -1.97 -25.44
CA ASN A 309 -1.64 -0.93 -26.45
C ASN A 309 -2.56 0.30 -26.28
N ILE A 310 -2.89 0.66 -25.04
CA ILE A 310 -3.68 1.84 -24.69
C ILE A 310 -2.70 2.95 -24.28
N LYS A 311 -2.73 4.07 -25.02
CA LYS A 311 -1.97 5.27 -24.65
C LYS A 311 -2.44 5.80 -23.31
N PHE A 312 -1.57 6.45 -22.57
CA PHE A 312 -1.96 7.02 -21.27
C PHE A 312 -1.20 8.31 -20.91
N HIS A 313 -1.80 9.08 -20.01
CA HIS A 313 -1.16 10.17 -19.29
C HIS A 313 -1.64 10.15 -17.84
N PHE A 314 -0.73 9.87 -16.91
CA PHE A 314 -1.00 9.73 -15.50
C PHE A 314 -0.29 10.80 -14.68
N LYS A 315 -1.00 11.34 -13.67
CA LYS A 315 -0.55 12.37 -12.74
C LYS A 315 -0.65 11.87 -11.30
N GLY A 316 -0.18 12.67 -10.34
CA GLY A 316 -0.26 12.33 -8.91
C GLY A 316 0.75 11.25 -8.50
N LEU A 317 1.91 11.17 -9.16
CA LEU A 317 2.90 10.11 -9.02
C LEU A 317 4.13 10.49 -8.19
N SER A 318 4.24 11.73 -7.71
CA SER A 318 5.42 12.25 -7.01
C SER A 318 5.90 11.36 -5.87
N THR A 319 4.98 10.78 -5.09
CA THR A 319 5.33 9.89 -3.99
C THR A 319 5.97 8.58 -4.41
N LEU A 320 5.85 8.17 -5.67
CA LEU A 320 6.44 6.93 -6.19
C LEU A 320 7.97 6.97 -6.26
N ARG A 321 8.56 8.16 -6.29
CA ARG A 321 10.02 8.32 -6.35
C ARG A 321 10.74 7.99 -5.03
N ILE A 322 10.02 8.10 -3.90
CA ILE A 322 10.59 7.93 -2.54
C ILE A 322 10.08 6.67 -1.82
N LYS A 323 9.54 5.71 -2.57
CA LYS A 323 9.08 4.41 -2.04
C LYS A 323 10.28 3.45 -1.86
N GLU A 324 10.05 2.16 -1.98
CA GLU A 324 11.08 1.11 -1.92
C GLU A 324 12.19 1.36 -2.95
N THR A 325 11.81 1.82 -4.12
CA THR A 325 12.66 2.32 -5.20
C THR A 325 12.06 3.59 -5.80
N ASP A 326 12.76 4.27 -6.71
CA ASP A 326 12.12 5.18 -7.64
C ASP A 326 11.30 4.37 -8.65
N ARG A 327 10.00 4.22 -8.36
CA ARG A 327 9.08 3.38 -9.14
C ARG A 327 8.88 3.91 -10.56
N ILE A 328 8.97 5.22 -10.77
CA ILE A 328 8.84 5.83 -12.11
C ILE A 328 10.01 5.41 -12.99
N GLU A 329 11.23 5.56 -12.51
CA GLU A 329 12.42 5.15 -13.28
C GLU A 329 12.51 3.62 -13.44
N ALA A 330 12.09 2.85 -12.42
CA ALA A 330 12.00 1.40 -12.54
C ALA A 330 11.00 0.97 -13.63
N LEU A 331 9.80 1.56 -13.67
CA LEU A 331 8.82 1.29 -14.73
C LEU A 331 9.34 1.63 -16.13
N LYS A 332 9.96 2.80 -16.30
CA LYS A 332 10.56 3.21 -17.57
C LYS A 332 11.63 2.23 -18.04
N THR A 333 12.51 1.83 -17.11
CA THR A 333 13.62 0.92 -17.40
C THR A 333 13.12 -0.47 -17.77
N GLU A 334 12.21 -1.04 -16.99
CA GLU A 334 11.77 -2.42 -17.19
C GLU A 334 10.80 -2.55 -18.37
N LEU A 335 9.93 -1.56 -18.60
CA LEU A 335 9.06 -1.54 -19.77
C LEU A 335 9.84 -1.31 -21.07
N ARG A 336 10.98 -0.61 -21.02
CA ARG A 336 11.88 -0.48 -22.18
C ARG A 336 12.43 -1.82 -22.63
N LYS A 337 12.74 -2.74 -21.70
CA LYS A 337 13.14 -4.12 -22.04
C LYS A 337 12.03 -4.88 -22.76
N LEU A 338 10.77 -4.55 -22.51
CA LEU A 338 9.61 -5.12 -23.17
C LEU A 338 9.26 -4.41 -24.49
N GLY A 339 10.01 -3.39 -24.88
CA GLY A 339 9.83 -2.65 -26.12
C GLY A 339 8.96 -1.39 -26.02
N PHE A 340 8.67 -0.90 -24.81
CA PHE A 340 7.88 0.31 -24.59
C PHE A 340 8.74 1.47 -24.08
N VAL A 341 8.60 2.66 -24.69
CA VAL A 341 9.35 3.86 -24.32
C VAL A 341 8.41 4.85 -23.63
N LEU A 342 8.51 4.94 -22.29
CA LEU A 342 7.72 5.86 -21.48
C LEU A 342 8.46 7.17 -21.27
N GLN A 343 7.69 8.25 -21.11
CA GLN A 343 8.19 9.58 -20.82
C GLN A 343 7.65 10.04 -19.46
N SER A 344 8.47 10.74 -18.68
CA SER A 344 8.07 11.41 -17.45
C SER A 344 8.11 12.94 -17.65
N VAL A 345 7.13 13.65 -17.06
CA VAL A 345 7.11 15.11 -17.05
C VAL A 345 7.25 15.56 -15.60
N GLY A 346 8.33 16.27 -15.32
CA GLY A 346 8.69 16.60 -13.94
C GLY A 346 8.85 15.37 -13.07
N ASP A 347 8.46 15.49 -11.80
CA ASP A 347 8.54 14.41 -10.81
C ASP A 347 7.19 13.68 -10.60
N ASP A 348 6.13 14.16 -11.22
CA ASP A 348 4.75 13.80 -10.89
C ASP A 348 3.99 13.08 -12.00
N GLU A 349 4.42 13.16 -13.25
CA GLU A 349 3.65 12.64 -14.38
C GLU A 349 4.42 11.56 -15.15
N LEU A 350 3.67 10.58 -15.67
CA LEU A 350 4.17 9.52 -16.55
C LEU A 350 3.20 9.34 -17.73
N LEU A 351 3.77 9.24 -18.94
CA LEU A 351 2.96 9.08 -20.15
C LEU A 351 3.58 8.10 -21.13
N TRP A 352 2.72 7.54 -21.96
CA TRP A 352 3.08 6.72 -23.10
C TRP A 352 2.15 7.01 -24.29
N ASP A 353 2.72 7.48 -25.40
CA ASP A 353 2.00 7.84 -26.62
C ASP A 353 2.14 6.81 -27.74
N GLY A 354 2.59 5.58 -27.39
CA GLY A 354 2.76 4.49 -28.34
C GLY A 354 4.18 4.32 -28.87
N GLU A 355 5.16 5.06 -28.33
CA GLU A 355 6.57 4.92 -28.71
C GLU A 355 7.11 3.54 -28.35
N ARG A 356 7.83 2.92 -29.30
CA ARG A 356 8.38 1.57 -29.16
C ARG A 356 9.87 1.56 -29.40
N CYS A 357 10.54 0.54 -28.87
CA CYS A 357 11.95 0.23 -29.14
C CYS A 357 12.12 -1.27 -29.36
N GLN A 358 13.34 -1.68 -29.74
CA GLN A 358 13.68 -3.10 -29.80
C GLN A 358 13.63 -3.71 -28.40
N PRO A 359 12.83 -4.77 -28.15
CA PRO A 359 12.82 -5.45 -26.86
C PRO A 359 14.10 -6.23 -26.63
N SER A 360 14.41 -6.52 -25.34
CA SER A 360 15.50 -7.40 -24.93
C SER A 360 14.94 -8.62 -24.17
N ASP A 361 15.78 -9.66 -24.00
CA ASP A 361 15.45 -10.85 -23.22
C ASP A 361 16.00 -10.79 -21.79
N GLU A 362 16.39 -9.58 -21.34
CA GLU A 362 16.86 -9.40 -19.99
C GLU A 362 15.74 -9.62 -18.97
N PRO A 363 16.04 -10.30 -17.83
CA PRO A 363 15.07 -10.45 -16.76
C PRO A 363 14.57 -9.12 -16.22
N ILE A 364 13.30 -9.06 -15.84
CA ILE A 364 12.70 -7.93 -15.12
C ILE A 364 13.35 -7.86 -13.72
N LYS A 365 13.93 -6.71 -13.40
CA LYS A 365 14.48 -6.42 -12.07
C LYS A 365 13.37 -5.89 -11.15
N THR A 366 13.35 -6.38 -9.93
CA THR A 366 12.33 -5.97 -8.94
C THR A 366 12.75 -4.82 -8.05
N TYR A 367 14.04 -4.48 -8.00
CA TYR A 367 14.57 -3.36 -7.19
C TYR A 367 14.19 -3.46 -5.70
N GLU A 368 14.08 -4.68 -5.16
CA GLU A 368 13.59 -4.95 -3.81
C GLU A 368 12.16 -4.39 -3.55
N ASP A 369 11.41 -4.13 -4.62
CA ASP A 369 10.04 -3.65 -4.56
C ASP A 369 9.06 -4.74 -5.04
N HIS A 370 8.21 -5.19 -4.11
CA HIS A 370 7.21 -6.21 -4.37
C HIS A 370 6.25 -5.85 -5.51
N ARG A 371 5.91 -4.55 -5.67
CA ARG A 371 4.97 -4.11 -6.72
C ARG A 371 5.56 -4.27 -8.12
N MET A 372 6.88 -4.24 -8.27
CA MET A 372 7.52 -4.54 -9.56
C MET A 372 7.31 -6.01 -9.93
N ALA A 373 7.54 -6.94 -9.01
CA ALA A 373 7.28 -8.36 -9.26
C ALA A 373 5.80 -8.62 -9.56
N LEU A 374 4.92 -8.07 -8.71
CA LEU A 374 3.48 -8.30 -8.78
C LEU A 374 2.85 -7.75 -10.07
N ALA A 375 3.24 -6.54 -10.50
CA ALA A 375 2.70 -5.91 -11.71
C ALA A 375 3.32 -6.46 -13.00
N PHE A 376 4.54 -6.98 -12.99
CA PHE A 376 5.14 -7.52 -14.22
C PHE A 376 4.82 -8.99 -14.46
N ALA A 377 4.46 -9.77 -13.45
CA ALA A 377 4.16 -11.19 -13.61
C ALA A 377 3.00 -11.47 -14.59
N PRO A 378 1.89 -10.70 -14.60
CA PRO A 378 0.80 -10.89 -15.55
C PRO A 378 1.20 -10.71 -17.02
N VAL A 379 2.30 -10.01 -17.30
CA VAL A 379 2.84 -9.84 -18.67
C VAL A 379 3.20 -11.18 -19.31
N ALA A 380 3.40 -12.24 -18.52
CA ALA A 380 3.59 -13.60 -19.03
C ALA A 380 2.43 -14.11 -19.91
N LEU A 381 1.23 -13.52 -19.79
CA LEU A 381 0.10 -13.77 -20.71
C LEU A 381 0.36 -13.25 -22.12
N LYS A 382 1.19 -12.22 -22.26
CA LYS A 382 1.55 -11.59 -23.55
C LYS A 382 2.95 -11.98 -24.01
N ARG A 383 3.81 -12.40 -23.11
CA ARG A 383 5.19 -12.80 -23.39
C ARG A 383 5.54 -14.05 -22.60
N GLN A 384 5.40 -15.21 -23.25
CA GLN A 384 5.78 -16.50 -22.68
C GLN A 384 7.28 -16.55 -22.37
N GLY A 385 7.65 -17.16 -21.26
CA GLY A 385 9.05 -17.23 -20.83
C GLY A 385 9.58 -15.94 -20.19
N LEU A 386 8.68 -15.04 -19.72
CA LEU A 386 9.08 -13.83 -19.02
C LEU A 386 9.89 -14.16 -17.75
N GLN A 387 11.07 -13.56 -17.63
CA GLN A 387 11.92 -13.77 -16.47
C GLN A 387 11.80 -12.62 -15.45
N ILE A 388 11.64 -12.99 -14.17
CA ILE A 388 11.60 -12.03 -13.05
C ILE A 388 12.69 -12.38 -12.05
N ASN A 389 13.55 -11.41 -11.76
CA ASN A 389 14.64 -11.51 -10.80
C ASN A 389 14.12 -11.17 -9.38
N ASN A 390 14.65 -11.85 -8.35
CA ASN A 390 14.26 -11.70 -6.94
C ASN A 390 12.73 -11.79 -6.72
N PRO A 391 12.08 -12.88 -7.15
CA PRO A 391 10.64 -13.04 -7.06
C PRO A 391 10.12 -13.08 -5.61
N GLU A 392 10.97 -13.39 -4.64
CA GLU A 392 10.67 -13.48 -3.21
C GLU A 392 10.20 -12.14 -2.59
N VAL A 393 10.45 -11.01 -3.22
CA VAL A 393 10.03 -9.68 -2.73
C VAL A 393 8.52 -9.53 -2.55
N VAL A 394 7.72 -10.41 -3.15
CA VAL A 394 6.24 -10.39 -3.03
C VAL A 394 5.78 -10.67 -1.60
N SER A 395 6.59 -11.36 -0.77
CA SER A 395 6.29 -11.67 0.63
C SER A 395 5.98 -10.43 1.48
N LYS A 396 6.47 -9.27 1.03
CA LYS A 396 6.23 -7.99 1.69
C LYS A 396 4.75 -7.58 1.75
N SER A 397 3.90 -8.02 0.82
CA SER A 397 2.48 -7.68 0.79
C SER A 397 1.56 -8.78 0.29
N TYR A 398 2.06 -9.78 -0.44
CA TYR A 398 1.28 -10.87 -1.00
C TYR A 398 2.11 -12.17 -1.00
N PRO A 399 2.31 -12.82 0.16
CA PRO A 399 3.20 -13.99 0.28
C PRO A 399 2.84 -15.16 -0.64
N ASP A 400 1.55 -15.45 -0.80
CA ASP A 400 1.05 -16.59 -1.61
C ASP A 400 0.90 -16.26 -3.11
N TYR A 401 1.36 -15.09 -3.60
CA TYR A 401 1.11 -14.65 -4.97
C TYR A 401 1.53 -15.66 -6.04
N TRP A 402 2.70 -16.24 -5.92
CA TRP A 402 3.21 -17.22 -6.88
C TRP A 402 2.39 -18.52 -6.88
N LYS A 403 1.95 -18.96 -5.71
CA LYS A 403 1.06 -20.11 -5.55
C LYS A 403 -0.30 -19.84 -6.16
N ASP A 404 -0.84 -18.65 -5.97
CA ASP A 404 -2.12 -18.24 -6.54
C ASP A 404 -2.04 -18.13 -8.07
N LEU A 405 -0.92 -17.63 -8.62
CA LEU A 405 -0.68 -17.66 -10.06
C LEU A 405 -0.64 -19.09 -10.61
N GLN A 406 0.03 -20.04 -9.91
CA GLN A 406 0.02 -21.46 -10.31
C GLN A 406 -1.40 -22.03 -10.27
N THR A 407 -2.21 -21.68 -9.26
CA THR A 407 -3.62 -22.08 -9.19
C THR A 407 -4.43 -21.54 -10.38
N ALA A 408 -4.08 -20.38 -10.89
CA ALA A 408 -4.66 -19.79 -12.10
C ALA A 408 -4.08 -20.35 -13.41
N GLY A 409 -3.15 -21.32 -13.33
CA GLY A 409 -2.58 -22.02 -14.49
C GLY A 409 -1.28 -21.44 -15.01
N PHE A 410 -0.66 -20.46 -14.36
CA PHE A 410 0.68 -20.02 -14.73
C PHE A 410 1.73 -21.08 -14.37
N THR A 411 2.77 -21.16 -15.18
CA THR A 411 3.98 -21.94 -14.85
C THR A 411 5.08 -20.99 -14.41
N LEU A 412 5.89 -21.44 -13.42
CA LEU A 412 6.97 -20.66 -12.82
C LEU A 412 8.33 -21.32 -13.10
#